data_0db96eb0b8689a07e98db97e6c066383
#
_entry.id   0db96eb0b8689a07e98db97e6c066383
#
_cell.length_a   1.000
_cell.length_b   1.000
_cell.length_c   1.000
_cell.angle_alpha   90.00
_cell.angle_beta   90.00
_cell.angle_gamma   90.00
#
_symmetry.space_group_name_H-M   'P 1'
#
loop_
_entity.id
_entity.type
_entity.pdbx_description
1 polymer ?
#
loop_
_entity_poly.entity_id
_entity_poly.type
_entity_poly.pdbx_seq_one_letter_code
_entity_poly.pdbx_strand_id
1 'polypeptide(L)'
;MLELQQFMRCHIVKAADMTRGEYNKYRGWEMPQNENPDDEGYLVVYPDGYESWCPKAAFEKASRPTPNGLPFGYAIMQCSYNRKRIKRKGWNGIDQYVEYRVVNIEYGEEGKSVTSEAFVFHGRNIHTGETNVQVGWLASQADMAADDWVIVE
;
A
#
# COMPACT_ATOMS: atom_id res chain seq x y z
N MET A 1 26.04 -1.70 24.71
CA MET A 1 24.86 -2.59 24.59
C MET A 1 24.11 -2.13 23.36
N LEU A 2 23.73 -3.03 22.44
CA LEU A 2 22.96 -2.66 21.23
C LEU A 2 21.53 -2.33 21.66
N GLU A 3 21.04 -1.13 21.36
CA GLU A 3 19.67 -0.72 21.64
C GLU A 3 18.79 -1.03 20.42
N LEU A 4 17.75 -1.85 20.63
CA LEU A 4 16.81 -2.24 19.58
C LEU A 4 15.62 -1.29 19.60
N GLN A 5 15.27 -0.74 18.43
CA GLN A 5 14.09 0.08 18.21
C GLN A 5 13.05 -0.69 17.40
N GLN A 6 11.78 -0.39 17.60
CA GLN A 6 10.68 -1.00 16.86
C GLN A 6 10.41 -0.23 15.57
N PHE A 7 10.32 -0.95 14.44
CA PHE A 7 9.95 -0.41 13.14
C PHE A 7 8.81 -1.23 12.53
N MET A 8 7.88 -0.55 11.90
CA MET A 8 6.88 -1.17 11.03
C MET A 8 7.39 -1.11 9.59
N ARG A 9 7.36 -2.24 8.88
CA ARG A 9 7.73 -2.32 7.46
C ARG A 9 6.54 -2.83 6.66
N CYS A 10 6.14 -2.07 5.63
CA CYS A 10 5.10 -2.45 4.67
C CYS A 10 5.65 -2.28 3.26
N HIS A 11 5.77 -3.39 2.54
CA HIS A 11 6.21 -3.42 1.15
C HIS A 11 5.27 -4.27 0.33
N ILE A 12 5.04 -3.87 -0.93
CA ILE A 12 4.55 -4.79 -1.95
C ILE A 12 5.77 -5.46 -2.55
N VAL A 13 5.78 -6.78 -2.49
CA VAL A 13 6.85 -7.61 -3.06
C VAL A 13 6.26 -8.50 -4.16
N LYS A 14 7.11 -8.95 -5.07
CA LYS A 14 6.80 -10.06 -5.97
C LYS A 14 7.37 -11.33 -5.37
N ALA A 15 6.64 -12.43 -5.44
CA ALA A 15 7.12 -13.69 -4.92
C ALA A 15 6.73 -14.84 -5.84
N ALA A 16 7.56 -15.88 -5.84
CA ALA A 16 7.32 -17.14 -6.52
C ALA A 16 7.72 -18.30 -5.61
N ASP A 17 6.97 -19.41 -5.68
CA ASP A 17 7.33 -20.64 -4.99
C ASP A 17 8.74 -21.07 -5.41
N MET A 18 9.58 -21.39 -4.44
CA MET A 18 10.95 -21.81 -4.70
C MET A 18 11.52 -22.51 -3.46
N THR A 19 12.01 -23.75 -3.61
CA THR A 19 12.67 -24.45 -2.52
C THR A 19 14.03 -23.80 -2.17
N ARG A 20 14.57 -24.15 -1.02
CA ARG A 20 15.89 -23.68 -0.59
C ARG A 20 17.00 -24.06 -1.57
N GLY A 21 16.95 -25.30 -2.07
CA GLY A 21 17.91 -25.81 -3.05
C GLY A 21 17.82 -25.09 -4.39
N GLU A 22 16.60 -24.85 -4.89
CA GLU A 22 16.38 -24.09 -6.12
C GLU A 22 16.87 -22.66 -6.00
N TYR A 23 16.66 -22.00 -4.84
CA TYR A 23 17.17 -20.65 -4.60
C TYR A 23 18.71 -20.61 -4.59
N ASN A 24 19.37 -21.54 -3.90
CA ASN A 24 20.83 -21.59 -3.91
C ASN A 24 21.38 -21.82 -5.32
N LYS A 25 20.75 -22.70 -6.11
CA LYS A 25 21.08 -22.90 -7.52
C LYS A 25 20.88 -21.64 -8.36
N TYR A 26 19.74 -20.94 -8.16
CA TYR A 26 19.43 -19.67 -8.83
C TYR A 26 20.50 -18.60 -8.54
N ARG A 27 20.99 -18.55 -7.29
CA ARG A 27 22.05 -17.61 -6.88
C ARG A 27 23.46 -18.07 -7.28
N GLY A 28 23.63 -19.28 -7.80
CA GLY A 28 24.94 -19.87 -8.08
C GLY A 28 25.74 -20.22 -6.82
N TRP A 29 25.04 -20.47 -5.71
CA TRP A 29 25.67 -20.81 -4.42
C TRP A 29 25.71 -22.33 -4.21
N GLU A 30 26.79 -22.79 -3.57
CA GLU A 30 26.83 -24.16 -3.07
C GLU A 30 25.82 -24.33 -1.91
N MET A 31 25.21 -25.51 -1.86
CA MET A 31 24.25 -25.83 -0.80
C MET A 31 25.01 -26.09 0.51
N PRO A 32 24.72 -25.32 1.59
CA PRO A 32 25.35 -25.59 2.90
C PRO A 32 24.93 -26.97 3.44
N GLN A 33 25.83 -27.68 4.09
CA GLN A 33 25.57 -29.03 4.63
C GLN A 33 24.49 -29.08 5.72
N ASN A 34 24.27 -27.97 6.38
CA ASN A 34 23.27 -27.82 7.45
C ASN A 34 21.89 -27.30 6.97
N GLU A 35 21.70 -27.15 5.68
CA GLU A 35 20.43 -26.74 5.08
C GLU A 35 19.79 -27.92 4.31
N ASN A 36 18.47 -27.99 4.34
CA ASN A 36 17.73 -28.98 3.56
C ASN A 36 17.29 -28.36 2.21
N PRO A 37 17.72 -28.92 1.06
CA PRO A 37 17.34 -28.39 -0.26
C PRO A 37 15.84 -28.44 -0.54
N ASP A 38 15.10 -29.33 0.12
CA ASP A 38 13.67 -29.55 -0.09
C ASP A 38 12.80 -28.61 0.78
N ASP A 39 13.42 -27.75 1.61
CA ASP A 39 12.66 -26.79 2.39
C ASP A 39 11.87 -25.87 1.48
N GLU A 40 10.54 -25.88 1.65
CA GLU A 40 9.62 -25.05 0.88
C GLU A 40 9.71 -23.58 1.30
N GLY A 41 9.66 -22.68 0.31
CA GLY A 41 9.71 -21.25 0.53
C GLY A 41 9.35 -20.44 -0.71
N TYR A 42 9.76 -19.20 -0.68
CA TYR A 42 9.52 -18.23 -1.76
C TYR A 42 10.77 -17.47 -2.10
N LEU A 43 11.04 -17.31 -3.41
CA LEU A 43 11.85 -16.19 -3.89
C LEU A 43 11.03 -14.91 -3.68
N VAL A 44 11.59 -13.95 -2.96
CA VAL A 44 10.96 -12.65 -2.70
C VAL A 44 11.78 -11.55 -3.35
N VAL A 45 11.16 -10.78 -4.24
CA VAL A 45 11.77 -9.64 -4.94
C VAL A 45 11.16 -8.35 -4.40
N TYR A 46 12.00 -7.50 -3.82
CA TYR A 46 11.63 -6.22 -3.25
C TYR A 46 11.57 -5.11 -4.31
N PRO A 47 10.91 -3.96 -4.03
CA PRO A 47 10.77 -2.87 -4.99
C PRO A 47 12.09 -2.28 -5.50
N ASP A 48 13.15 -2.37 -4.69
CA ASP A 48 14.51 -1.92 -5.01
C ASP A 48 15.33 -2.95 -5.81
N GLY A 49 14.72 -4.10 -6.13
CA GLY A 49 15.36 -5.20 -6.83
C GLY A 49 16.15 -6.15 -5.92
N TYR A 50 16.17 -5.92 -4.60
CA TYR A 50 16.76 -6.87 -3.68
C TYR A 50 15.98 -8.19 -3.70
N GLU A 51 16.70 -9.30 -3.66
CA GLU A 51 16.13 -10.64 -3.69
C GLU A 51 16.55 -11.43 -2.44
N SER A 52 15.58 -12.15 -1.88
CA SER A 52 15.83 -13.05 -0.75
C SER A 52 14.97 -14.30 -0.85
N TRP A 53 15.40 -15.35 -0.15
CA TRP A 53 14.54 -16.49 0.08
C TRP A 53 13.88 -16.39 1.46
N CYS A 54 12.59 -16.74 1.52
CA CYS A 54 11.82 -16.74 2.75
C CYS A 54 11.15 -18.09 2.95
N PRO A 55 11.32 -18.75 4.12
CA PRO A 55 10.60 -19.98 4.42
C PRO A 55 9.08 -19.80 4.28
N LYS A 56 8.40 -20.81 3.73
CA LYS A 56 6.96 -20.77 3.41
C LYS A 56 6.11 -20.31 4.57
N ALA A 57 6.25 -20.93 5.74
CA ALA A 57 5.47 -20.57 6.92
C ALA A 57 5.68 -19.11 7.38
N ALA A 58 6.90 -18.60 7.26
CA ALA A 58 7.21 -17.21 7.62
C ALA A 58 6.61 -16.23 6.60
N PHE A 59 6.72 -16.55 5.30
CA PHE A 59 6.17 -15.72 4.24
C PHE A 59 4.64 -15.64 4.31
N GLU A 60 3.96 -16.78 4.39
CA GLU A 60 2.48 -16.85 4.42
C GLU A 60 1.89 -16.22 5.68
N LYS A 61 2.62 -16.24 6.79
CA LYS A 61 2.22 -15.54 8.03
C LYS A 61 2.25 -14.02 7.85
N ALA A 62 3.25 -13.50 7.14
CA ALA A 62 3.51 -12.07 7.01
C ALA A 62 2.89 -11.44 5.75
N SER A 63 2.50 -12.26 4.76
CA SER A 63 2.09 -11.79 3.44
C SER A 63 0.67 -12.23 3.10
N ARG A 64 0.02 -11.44 2.25
CA ARG A 64 -1.29 -11.78 1.67
C ARG A 64 -1.26 -11.47 0.19
N PRO A 65 -1.83 -12.33 -0.67
CA PRO A 65 -1.99 -12.02 -2.09
C PRO A 65 -2.87 -10.78 -2.29
N THR A 66 -2.55 -10.00 -3.30
CA THR A 66 -3.31 -8.79 -3.67
C THR A 66 -3.81 -8.84 -5.11
N PRO A 67 -4.58 -9.89 -5.50
CA PRO A 67 -4.98 -10.12 -6.90
C PRO A 67 -5.90 -9.03 -7.44
N ASN A 68 -6.72 -8.44 -6.57
CA ASN A 68 -7.70 -7.43 -6.96
C ASN A 68 -7.14 -6.01 -6.91
N GLY A 69 -6.14 -5.77 -6.08
CA GLY A 69 -5.56 -4.46 -5.79
C GLY A 69 -4.98 -4.41 -4.39
N LEU A 70 -4.96 -3.24 -3.78
CA LEU A 70 -4.40 -3.02 -2.46
C LEU A 70 -5.49 -3.09 -1.38
N PRO A 71 -5.20 -3.62 -0.19
CA PRO A 71 -6.10 -3.46 0.95
C PRO A 71 -6.14 -2.00 1.41
N PHE A 72 -7.27 -1.59 1.99
CA PHE A 72 -7.48 -0.22 2.48
C PHE A 72 -6.35 0.28 3.39
N GLY A 73 -5.92 -0.54 4.35
CA GLY A 73 -4.87 -0.15 5.30
C GLY A 73 -3.56 0.25 4.62
N TYR A 74 -3.18 -0.45 3.55
CA TYR A 74 -2.00 -0.08 2.76
C TYR A 74 -2.24 1.17 1.92
N ALA A 75 -3.40 1.27 1.25
CA ALA A 75 -3.73 2.42 0.42
C ALA A 75 -3.76 3.72 1.24
N ILE A 76 -4.43 3.71 2.40
CA ILE A 76 -4.52 4.90 3.27
C ILE A 76 -3.15 5.30 3.84
N MET A 77 -2.29 4.33 4.15
CA MET A 77 -0.91 4.59 4.56
C MET A 77 -0.11 5.27 3.43
N GLN A 78 -0.23 4.79 2.18
CA GLN A 78 0.40 5.43 1.03
C GLN A 78 -0.11 6.84 0.81
N CYS A 79 -1.40 7.07 1.04
CA CYS A 79 -2.01 8.38 0.92
C CYS A 79 -1.47 9.36 1.99
N SER A 80 -1.46 8.96 3.25
CA SER A 80 -1.08 9.83 4.37
C SER A 80 0.43 10.08 4.46
N TYR A 81 1.25 9.03 4.40
CA TYR A 81 2.71 9.16 4.56
C TYR A 81 3.44 9.54 3.27
N ASN A 82 3.02 8.97 2.13
CA ASN A 82 3.71 9.15 0.86
C ASN A 82 3.00 10.14 -0.08
N ARG A 83 1.93 10.80 0.41
CA ARG A 83 1.15 11.81 -0.34
C ARG A 83 0.66 11.30 -1.70
N LYS A 84 0.40 9.98 -1.80
CA LYS A 84 -0.14 9.38 -3.01
C LYS A 84 -1.63 9.59 -3.10
N ARG A 85 -2.14 9.75 -4.32
CA ARG A 85 -3.58 9.70 -4.58
C ARG A 85 -4.03 8.25 -4.63
N ILE A 86 -5.18 7.98 -4.05
CA ILE A 86 -5.74 6.63 -3.99
C ILE A 86 -7.19 6.62 -4.46
N LYS A 87 -7.62 5.54 -5.07
CA LYS A 87 -9.02 5.29 -5.42
C LYS A 87 -9.34 3.81 -5.39
N ARG A 88 -10.61 3.47 -5.37
CA ARG A 88 -11.07 2.10 -5.63
C ARG A 88 -11.29 1.87 -7.12
N LYS A 89 -10.98 0.67 -7.58
CA LYS A 89 -11.35 0.24 -8.96
C LYS A 89 -12.87 0.22 -9.14
N GLY A 90 -13.62 -0.12 -8.09
CA GLY A 90 -15.07 -0.18 -8.10
C GLY A 90 -15.78 1.18 -8.05
N TRP A 91 -15.07 2.28 -7.87
CA TRP A 91 -15.69 3.60 -7.97
C TRP A 91 -16.01 3.93 -9.43
N ASN A 92 -17.27 4.27 -9.67
CA ASN A 92 -17.80 4.48 -11.03
C ASN A 92 -17.84 5.96 -11.46
N GLY A 93 -17.43 6.87 -10.60
CA GLY A 93 -17.37 8.30 -10.92
C GLY A 93 -16.11 8.68 -11.71
N ILE A 94 -16.23 9.76 -12.47
CA ILE A 94 -15.11 10.30 -13.25
C ILE A 94 -14.12 11.00 -12.31
N ASP A 95 -12.84 10.78 -12.53
CA ASP A 95 -11.73 11.45 -11.82
C ASP A 95 -11.85 11.35 -10.29
N GLN A 96 -12.43 10.27 -9.77
CA GLN A 96 -12.54 10.06 -8.32
C GLN A 96 -11.22 9.60 -7.73
N TYR A 97 -10.78 10.29 -6.69
CA TYR A 97 -9.62 9.90 -5.88
C TYR A 97 -9.67 10.59 -4.51
N VAL A 98 -8.88 10.09 -3.59
CA VAL A 98 -8.60 10.70 -2.29
C VAL A 98 -7.12 11.06 -2.22
N GLU A 99 -6.83 12.23 -1.70
CA GLU A 99 -5.48 12.66 -1.34
C GLU A 99 -5.43 13.16 0.11
N TYR A 100 -4.26 13.11 0.72
CA TYR A 100 -4.00 13.72 2.03
C TYR A 100 -3.14 14.97 1.83
N ARG A 101 -3.67 16.13 2.17
CA ARG A 101 -3.03 17.42 1.89
C ARG A 101 -3.29 18.45 2.97
N VAL A 102 -2.47 19.49 2.96
CA VAL A 102 -2.71 20.71 3.71
C VAL A 102 -3.89 21.46 3.07
N VAL A 103 -4.82 21.88 3.88
CA VAL A 103 -6.01 22.67 3.50
C VAL A 103 -6.06 23.94 4.35
N ASN A 104 -6.41 25.05 3.71
CA ASN A 104 -6.77 26.29 4.38
C ASN A 104 -8.28 26.43 4.39
N ILE A 105 -8.84 26.56 5.57
CA ILE A 105 -10.27 26.72 5.77
C ILE A 105 -10.51 28.14 6.28
N GLU A 106 -11.16 28.96 5.47
CA GLU A 106 -11.62 30.27 5.87
C GLU A 106 -12.94 30.14 6.64
N TYR A 107 -13.07 30.90 7.73
CA TYR A 107 -14.29 30.87 8.54
C TYR A 107 -14.60 32.25 9.13
N GLY A 108 -15.91 32.51 9.32
CA GLY A 108 -16.41 33.76 9.84
C GLY A 108 -16.32 34.94 8.84
N GLU A 109 -16.84 36.10 9.26
CA GLU A 109 -16.96 37.29 8.40
C GLU A 109 -15.64 38.09 8.29
N GLU A 110 -14.62 37.79 9.11
CA GLU A 110 -13.38 38.59 9.21
C GLU A 110 -12.19 37.96 8.47
N GLY A 111 -12.40 37.01 7.57
CA GLY A 111 -11.31 36.35 6.83
C GLY A 111 -10.36 35.55 7.72
N LYS A 112 -10.85 35.04 8.84
CA LYS A 112 -10.07 34.13 9.69
C LYS A 112 -9.87 32.82 8.96
N SER A 113 -8.65 32.29 9.00
CA SER A 113 -8.35 30.99 8.40
C SER A 113 -7.63 30.09 9.38
N VAL A 114 -7.83 28.78 9.22
CA VAL A 114 -7.06 27.74 9.88
C VAL A 114 -6.45 26.82 8.84
N THR A 115 -5.18 26.50 9.05
CA THR A 115 -4.46 25.53 8.24
C THR A 115 -4.50 24.19 8.96
N SER A 116 -4.95 23.14 8.27
CA SER A 116 -5.02 21.78 8.80
C SER A 116 -4.62 20.78 7.73
N GLU A 117 -4.32 19.55 8.13
CA GLU A 117 -4.16 18.44 7.19
C GLU A 117 -5.44 17.60 7.19
N ALA A 118 -5.89 17.21 6.01
CA ALA A 118 -7.11 16.42 5.85
C ALA A 118 -7.04 15.46 4.67
N PHE A 119 -7.79 14.37 4.77
CA PHE A 119 -8.15 13.57 3.60
C PHE A 119 -9.20 14.35 2.79
N VAL A 120 -8.92 14.51 1.51
CA VAL A 120 -9.77 15.24 0.58
C VAL A 120 -10.18 14.32 -0.55
N PHE A 121 -11.48 14.12 -0.69
CA PHE A 121 -12.05 13.40 -1.82
C PHE A 121 -12.28 14.37 -2.99
N HIS A 122 -11.90 13.93 -4.16
CA HIS A 122 -12.14 14.58 -5.44
C HIS A 122 -13.03 13.71 -6.31
N GLY A 123 -13.89 14.33 -7.08
CA GLY A 123 -14.73 13.68 -8.07
C GLY A 123 -15.24 14.69 -9.07
N ARG A 124 -15.79 14.22 -10.18
CA ARG A 124 -16.43 15.06 -11.17
C ARG A 124 -17.85 14.59 -11.41
N ASN A 125 -18.77 15.52 -11.42
CA ASN A 125 -20.15 15.25 -11.81
C ASN A 125 -20.20 14.92 -13.31
N ILE A 126 -20.69 13.75 -13.67
CA ILE A 126 -20.71 13.27 -15.06
C ILE A 126 -21.67 14.06 -15.95
N HIS A 127 -22.65 14.75 -15.38
CA HIS A 127 -23.67 15.51 -16.13
C HIS A 127 -23.30 16.98 -16.28
N THR A 128 -22.73 17.60 -15.23
CA THR A 128 -22.40 19.04 -15.25
C THR A 128 -20.93 19.29 -15.56
N GLY A 129 -20.06 18.30 -15.41
CA GLY A 129 -18.60 18.45 -15.53
C GLY A 129 -17.98 19.18 -14.33
N GLU A 130 -18.76 19.58 -13.34
CA GLU A 130 -18.27 20.28 -12.15
C GLU A 130 -17.46 19.37 -11.25
N THR A 131 -16.35 19.91 -10.74
CA THR A 131 -15.52 19.22 -9.75
C THR A 131 -16.19 19.28 -8.38
N ASN A 132 -16.36 18.14 -7.74
CA ASN A 132 -16.80 18.01 -6.36
C ASN A 132 -15.58 17.74 -5.48
N VAL A 133 -15.40 18.55 -4.44
CA VAL A 133 -14.31 18.40 -3.48
C VAL A 133 -14.90 18.32 -2.08
N GLN A 134 -14.61 17.26 -1.38
CA GLN A 134 -15.02 17.05 0.01
C GLN A 134 -13.79 17.03 0.91
N VAL A 135 -13.63 18.08 1.72
CA VAL A 135 -12.63 18.15 2.78
C VAL A 135 -13.11 17.36 4.00
N GLY A 136 -12.21 16.56 4.58
CA GLY A 136 -12.59 15.69 5.69
C GLY A 136 -13.31 14.42 5.22
N TRP A 137 -12.84 13.82 4.12
CA TRP A 137 -13.39 12.56 3.63
C TRP A 137 -13.28 11.45 4.67
N LEU A 138 -14.36 10.72 4.88
CA LEU A 138 -14.44 9.55 5.74
C LEU A 138 -14.70 8.31 4.89
N ALA A 139 -13.86 7.31 5.05
CA ALA A 139 -14.05 6.02 4.40
C ALA A 139 -15.32 5.33 4.94
N SER A 140 -16.17 4.85 4.04
CA SER A 140 -17.29 3.99 4.43
C SER A 140 -16.78 2.61 4.90
N GLN A 141 -17.63 1.84 5.57
CA GLN A 141 -17.28 0.46 5.92
C GLN A 141 -16.96 -0.39 4.69
N ALA A 142 -17.68 -0.16 3.58
CA ALA A 142 -17.40 -0.84 2.32
C ALA A 142 -16.02 -0.45 1.75
N ASP A 143 -15.61 0.80 1.92
CA ASP A 143 -14.27 1.24 1.51
C ASP A 143 -13.17 0.63 2.37
N MET A 144 -13.39 0.57 3.68
CA MET A 144 -12.44 -0.03 4.62
C MET A 144 -12.27 -1.54 4.44
N ALA A 145 -13.33 -2.24 4.05
CA ALA A 145 -13.33 -3.68 3.80
C ALA A 145 -12.80 -4.08 2.41
N ALA A 146 -12.63 -3.12 1.52
CA ALA A 146 -12.25 -3.37 0.13
C ALA A 146 -10.76 -3.69 -0.03
N ASP A 147 -10.46 -4.55 -1.02
CA ASP A 147 -9.13 -4.97 -1.44
C ASP A 147 -8.80 -4.57 -2.89
N ASP A 148 -9.60 -3.65 -3.46
CA ASP A 148 -9.50 -3.18 -4.84
C ASP A 148 -8.92 -1.76 -4.99
N TRP A 149 -8.23 -1.28 -3.96
CA TRP A 149 -7.60 0.02 -3.98
C TRP A 149 -6.42 0.08 -4.94
N VAL A 150 -6.24 1.24 -5.56
CA VAL A 150 -5.10 1.52 -6.44
C VAL A 150 -4.53 2.90 -6.14
N ILE A 151 -3.23 3.05 -6.39
CA ILE A 151 -2.55 4.34 -6.39
C ILE A 151 -2.75 4.97 -7.76
N VAL A 152 -3.09 6.26 -7.78
CA VAL A 152 -3.23 7.08 -9.00
C VAL A 152 -2.05 8.05 -9.06
N GLU A 153 -1.46 8.18 -10.22
CA GLU A 153 -0.42 9.18 -10.49
C GLU A 153 -0.99 10.58 -10.72
#